data_b35b789d9279c97cbd95755c78e60a81
#
_entry.id   b35b789d9279c97cbd95755c78e60a81
#
_cell.length_a   1.000
_cell.length_b   1.000
_cell.length_c   1.000
_cell.angle_alpha   90.00
_cell.angle_beta   90.00
_cell.angle_gamma   90.00
#
_symmetry.space_group_name_H-M   'P 1'
#
loop_
_entity.id
_entity.type
_entity.pdbx_description
1 polymer ?
#
loop_
_entity_poly.entity_id
_entity_poly.type
_entity_poly.pdbx_seq_one_letter_code
_entity_poly.pdbx_strand_id
1 'polypeptide(L)'
;MGPLRIGFFYGLIAVAVALVTDLRFLFLDPAVVPDWILAAIEGFRTQLALAAYLFLGILAALRVRPTRIDPDVPYRSLLLRDCALAATVVAVMVGFTLFVVTALNATLFADEIRAYAHEAAPRILAYNEKVAGRLHNPPPLPTVKEIEESLQPPALRDLGRSIANFVLRALLLGTAGALVGIVRGRSGGSSTSKPRTQ
;
A
#
# COMPACT_ATOMS: atom_id res chain seq x y z
N MET A 1 -22.75 7.04 5.12
CA MET A 1 -21.76 7.88 4.40
C MET A 1 -21.59 7.33 3.00
N GLY A 2 -21.55 8.20 1.98
CA GLY A 2 -21.36 7.78 0.58
C GLY A 2 -19.97 7.21 0.30
N PRO A 3 -19.80 6.43 -0.78
CA PRO A 3 -18.57 5.72 -1.08
C PRO A 3 -17.36 6.63 -1.27
N LEU A 4 -17.54 7.79 -1.89
CA LEU A 4 -16.46 8.78 -2.09
C LEU A 4 -15.92 9.32 -0.76
N ARG A 5 -16.79 9.66 0.19
CA ARG A 5 -16.39 10.22 1.48
C ARG A 5 -15.62 9.18 2.33
N ILE A 6 -16.08 7.93 2.29
CA ILE A 6 -15.40 6.84 2.98
C ILE A 6 -14.06 6.55 2.32
N GLY A 7 -14.04 6.43 0.99
CA GLY A 7 -12.80 6.22 0.23
C GLY A 7 -11.78 7.33 0.47
N PHE A 8 -12.22 8.59 0.50
CA PHE A 8 -11.35 9.72 0.80
C PHE A 8 -10.77 9.67 2.22
N PHE A 9 -11.58 9.35 3.24
CA PHE A 9 -11.09 9.24 4.62
C PHE A 9 -10.02 8.16 4.78
N TYR A 10 -10.28 6.94 4.29
CA TYR A 10 -9.29 5.87 4.31
C TYR A 10 -8.12 6.12 3.36
N GLY A 11 -8.36 6.84 2.28
CA GLY A 11 -7.34 7.33 1.37
C GLY A 11 -6.34 8.26 2.04
N LEU A 12 -6.79 9.20 2.88
CA LEU A 12 -5.89 10.07 3.66
C LEU A 12 -4.99 9.28 4.61
N ILE A 13 -5.53 8.24 5.27
CA ILE A 13 -4.73 7.37 6.13
C ILE A 13 -3.68 6.62 5.28
N ALA A 14 -4.08 6.10 4.12
CA ALA A 14 -3.18 5.41 3.22
C ALA A 14 -2.10 6.34 2.63
N VAL A 15 -2.43 7.59 2.35
CA VAL A 15 -1.46 8.64 1.96
C VAL A 15 -0.43 8.88 3.07
N ALA A 16 -0.87 8.99 4.33
CA ALA A 16 0.05 9.14 5.46
C ALA A 16 1.01 7.95 5.57
N VAL A 17 0.51 6.71 5.40
CA VAL A 17 1.35 5.51 5.36
C VAL A 17 2.37 5.58 4.21
N ALA A 18 1.94 6.01 3.00
CA ALA A 18 2.83 6.17 1.85
C ALA A 18 3.94 7.17 2.13
N LEU A 19 3.59 8.35 2.66
CA LEU A 19 4.57 9.40 2.98
C LEU A 19 5.59 8.92 4.01
N VAL A 20 5.15 8.31 5.11
CA VAL A 20 6.05 7.79 6.14
C VAL A 20 6.96 6.70 5.58
N THR A 21 6.43 5.81 4.74
CA THR A 21 7.21 4.71 4.18
C THR A 21 8.28 5.19 3.18
N ASP A 22 7.92 6.13 2.31
CA ASP A 22 8.80 6.55 1.21
C ASP A 22 9.73 7.72 1.58
N LEU A 23 9.36 8.53 2.58
CA LEU A 23 10.20 9.62 3.11
C LEU A 23 10.92 9.22 4.40
N ARG A 24 11.03 7.93 4.69
CA ARG A 24 11.63 7.41 5.94
C ARG A 24 13.06 7.89 6.19
N PHE A 25 13.84 8.11 5.13
CA PHE A 25 15.21 8.64 5.21
C PHE A 25 15.29 10.01 5.88
N LEU A 26 14.17 10.75 5.96
CA LEU A 26 14.10 12.02 6.70
C LEU A 26 13.91 11.82 8.21
N PHE A 27 13.46 10.66 8.65
CA PHE A 27 13.13 10.37 10.05
C PHE A 27 14.00 9.29 10.67
N LEU A 28 14.61 8.43 9.85
CA LEU A 28 15.44 7.33 10.28
C LEU A 28 16.91 7.71 10.05
N ASP A 29 17.60 7.98 11.15
CA ASP A 29 19.05 8.13 11.13
C ASP A 29 19.68 6.73 11.23
N PRO A 30 20.37 6.25 10.16
CA PRO A 30 21.01 4.94 10.20
C PRO A 30 22.01 4.81 11.34
N ALA A 31 22.67 5.88 11.77
CA ALA A 31 23.67 5.85 12.84
C ALA A 31 23.05 5.49 14.21
N VAL A 32 21.80 5.88 14.45
CA VAL A 32 21.12 5.74 15.75
C VAL A 32 20.22 4.52 15.81
N VAL A 33 19.56 4.17 14.68
CA VAL A 33 18.60 3.08 14.62
C VAL A 33 19.31 1.72 14.75
N PRO A 34 18.79 0.76 15.54
CA PRO A 34 19.34 -0.59 15.62
C PRO A 34 19.35 -1.30 14.26
N ASP A 35 20.43 -2.05 13.96
CA ASP A 35 20.64 -2.70 12.64
C ASP A 35 19.49 -3.64 12.24
N TRP A 36 18.89 -4.34 13.20
CA TRP A 36 17.76 -5.24 12.94
C TRP A 36 16.50 -4.50 12.51
N ILE A 37 16.25 -3.30 13.07
CA ILE A 37 15.12 -2.45 12.67
C ILE A 37 15.37 -1.93 11.26
N LEU A 38 16.57 -1.46 10.98
CA LEU A 38 16.97 -0.94 9.68
C LEU A 38 16.81 -2.02 8.60
N ALA A 39 17.35 -3.22 8.84
CA ALA A 39 17.22 -4.34 7.92
C ALA A 39 15.75 -4.79 7.72
N ALA A 40 14.95 -4.81 8.79
CA ALA A 40 13.55 -5.18 8.71
C ALA A 40 12.73 -4.15 7.93
N ILE A 41 12.93 -2.85 8.18
CA ILE A 41 12.23 -1.79 7.45
C ILE A 41 12.59 -1.86 5.97
N GLU A 42 13.88 -1.91 5.62
CA GLU A 42 14.29 -1.92 4.21
C GLU A 42 13.93 -3.22 3.49
N GLY A 43 13.98 -4.36 4.18
CA GLY A 43 13.62 -5.64 3.60
C GLY A 43 12.12 -5.85 3.35
N PHE A 44 11.26 -5.28 4.20
CA PHE A 44 9.82 -5.56 4.16
C PHE A 44 8.94 -4.35 3.83
N ARG A 45 9.51 -3.15 3.64
CA ARG A 45 8.75 -1.91 3.44
C ARG A 45 7.68 -2.00 2.36
N THR A 46 8.05 -2.57 1.20
CA THR A 46 7.14 -2.65 0.04
C THR A 46 5.97 -3.58 0.32
N GLN A 47 6.23 -4.73 0.94
CA GLN A 47 5.22 -5.72 1.31
C GLN A 47 4.28 -5.17 2.38
N LEU A 48 4.83 -4.54 3.42
CA LEU A 48 4.05 -3.93 4.50
C LEU A 48 3.20 -2.77 4.00
N ALA A 49 3.75 -1.89 3.16
CA ALA A 49 2.99 -0.81 2.55
C ALA A 49 1.85 -1.32 1.67
N LEU A 50 2.12 -2.33 0.81
CA LEU A 50 1.09 -2.93 -0.03
C LEU A 50 -0.02 -3.60 0.80
N ALA A 51 0.36 -4.33 1.85
CA ALA A 51 -0.61 -4.94 2.78
C ALA A 51 -1.46 -3.88 3.48
N ALA A 52 -0.86 -2.77 3.93
CA ALA A 52 -1.58 -1.66 4.53
C ALA A 52 -2.58 -1.01 3.56
N TYR A 53 -2.18 -0.77 2.30
CA TYR A 53 -3.08 -0.21 1.29
C TYR A 53 -4.24 -1.14 0.99
N LEU A 54 -3.97 -2.44 0.82
CA LEU A 54 -5.01 -3.45 0.60
C LEU A 54 -5.98 -3.51 1.79
N PHE A 55 -5.47 -3.53 3.00
CA PHE A 55 -6.27 -3.53 4.22
C PHE A 55 -7.16 -2.29 4.32
N LEU A 56 -6.62 -1.09 4.07
CA LEU A 56 -7.38 0.16 4.09
C LEU A 56 -8.42 0.22 2.98
N GLY A 57 -8.12 -0.30 1.78
CA GLY A 57 -9.08 -0.43 0.70
C GLY A 57 -10.24 -1.36 1.03
N ILE A 58 -9.94 -2.52 1.66
CA ILE A 58 -10.96 -3.46 2.14
C ILE A 58 -11.80 -2.82 3.26
N LEU A 59 -11.18 -2.14 4.23
CA LEU A 59 -11.91 -1.44 5.29
C LEU A 59 -12.82 -0.34 4.72
N ALA A 60 -12.35 0.43 3.74
CA ALA A 60 -13.18 1.40 3.04
C ALA A 60 -14.40 0.73 2.43
N ALA A 61 -14.22 -0.37 1.68
CA ALA A 61 -15.31 -1.12 1.07
C ALA A 61 -16.29 -1.71 2.10
N LEU A 62 -15.80 -2.21 3.23
CA LEU A 62 -16.63 -2.76 4.31
C LEU A 62 -17.50 -1.69 5.00
N ARG A 63 -17.02 -0.45 5.08
CA ARG A 63 -17.73 0.68 5.74
C ARG A 63 -18.74 1.37 4.83
N VAL A 64 -18.75 1.09 3.53
CA VAL A 64 -19.69 1.68 2.58
C VAL A 64 -21.12 1.26 2.90
N ARG A 65 -22.03 2.23 2.89
CA ARG A 65 -23.47 2.01 2.86
C ARG A 65 -24.03 2.73 1.64
N PRO A 66 -24.75 2.06 0.74
CA PRO A 66 -25.38 2.71 -0.39
C PRO A 66 -26.27 3.84 0.10
N THR A 67 -26.05 5.03 -0.42
CA THR A 67 -26.81 6.23 -0.02
C THR A 67 -27.95 6.54 -0.94
N ARG A 68 -27.91 6.01 -2.16
CA ARG A 68 -28.98 6.13 -3.16
C ARG A 68 -29.49 4.73 -3.47
N ILE A 69 -30.70 4.46 -3.05
CA ILE A 69 -31.43 3.24 -3.42
C ILE A 69 -32.21 3.62 -4.68
N ASP A 70 -31.77 3.08 -5.82
CA ASP A 70 -32.52 3.18 -7.07
C ASP A 70 -33.45 1.96 -7.13
N PRO A 71 -34.77 2.14 -7.22
CA PRO A 71 -35.71 1.02 -7.23
C PRO A 71 -35.51 0.09 -8.43
N ASP A 72 -34.92 0.59 -9.53
CA ASP A 72 -34.69 -0.18 -10.74
C ASP A 72 -33.39 -0.96 -10.74
N VAL A 73 -32.51 -0.73 -9.74
CA VAL A 73 -31.20 -1.38 -9.66
C VAL A 73 -31.14 -2.31 -8.45
N PRO A 74 -30.79 -3.60 -8.65
CA PRO A 74 -30.64 -4.53 -7.54
C PRO A 74 -29.65 -4.02 -6.48
N TYR A 75 -30.03 -4.06 -5.20
CA TYR A 75 -29.20 -3.61 -4.07
C TYR A 75 -27.77 -4.17 -4.11
N ARG A 76 -27.64 -5.42 -4.58
CA ARG A 76 -26.35 -6.10 -4.73
C ARG A 76 -25.43 -5.39 -5.72
N SER A 77 -25.94 -4.90 -6.85
CA SER A 77 -25.14 -4.17 -7.84
C SER A 77 -24.73 -2.79 -7.34
N LEU A 78 -25.61 -2.10 -6.62
CA LEU A 78 -25.27 -0.83 -5.96
C LEU A 78 -24.17 -1.03 -4.94
N LEU A 79 -24.27 -2.06 -4.12
CA LEU A 79 -23.26 -2.37 -3.11
C LEU A 79 -21.91 -2.73 -3.73
N LEU A 80 -21.91 -3.54 -4.80
CA LEU A 80 -20.68 -3.89 -5.52
C LEU A 80 -20.01 -2.65 -6.11
N ARG A 81 -20.76 -1.81 -6.80
CA ARG A 81 -20.26 -0.56 -7.40
C ARG A 81 -19.68 0.36 -6.34
N ASP A 82 -20.42 0.59 -5.26
CA ASP A 82 -20.03 1.54 -4.22
C ASP A 82 -18.83 1.05 -3.39
N CYS A 83 -18.73 -0.27 -3.13
CA CYS A 83 -17.55 -0.87 -2.49
C CYS A 83 -16.30 -0.77 -3.40
N ALA A 84 -16.44 -1.09 -4.69
CA ALA A 84 -15.35 -0.96 -5.64
C ALA A 84 -14.90 0.51 -5.76
N LEU A 85 -15.85 1.45 -5.86
CA LEU A 85 -15.56 2.88 -5.93
C LEU A 85 -14.78 3.38 -4.72
N ALA A 86 -15.19 3.02 -3.50
CA ALA A 86 -14.49 3.43 -2.28
C ALA A 86 -13.05 2.91 -2.24
N ALA A 87 -12.81 1.64 -2.60
CA ALA A 87 -11.48 1.06 -2.65
C ALA A 87 -10.62 1.70 -3.77
N THR A 88 -11.22 2.00 -4.92
CA THR A 88 -10.54 2.69 -6.03
C THR A 88 -10.12 4.11 -5.65
N VAL A 89 -10.94 4.84 -4.90
CA VAL A 89 -10.56 6.18 -4.39
C VAL A 89 -9.31 6.09 -3.51
N VAL A 90 -9.23 5.11 -2.60
CA VAL A 90 -8.02 4.86 -1.79
C VAL A 90 -6.81 4.63 -2.70
N ALA A 91 -6.95 3.76 -3.70
CA ALA A 91 -5.87 3.44 -4.64
C ALA A 91 -5.39 4.66 -5.45
N VAL A 92 -6.33 5.47 -5.93
CA VAL A 92 -6.01 6.70 -6.70
C VAL A 92 -5.24 7.69 -5.83
N MET A 93 -5.67 7.91 -4.59
CA MET A 93 -4.97 8.82 -3.68
C MET A 93 -3.55 8.34 -3.36
N VAL A 94 -3.39 7.07 -3.03
CA VAL A 94 -2.06 6.47 -2.79
C VAL A 94 -1.19 6.55 -4.03
N GLY A 95 -1.72 6.15 -5.19
CA GLY A 95 -0.96 6.16 -6.45
C GLY A 95 -0.48 7.54 -6.85
N PHE A 96 -1.34 8.57 -6.72
CA PHE A 96 -0.95 9.95 -6.95
C PHE A 96 0.14 10.40 -5.97
N THR A 97 0.00 10.08 -4.68
CA THR A 97 1.02 10.41 -3.68
C THR A 97 2.35 9.73 -3.99
N LEU A 98 2.34 8.44 -4.29
CA LEU A 98 3.57 7.71 -4.65
C LEU A 98 4.23 8.28 -5.90
N PHE A 99 3.44 8.70 -6.91
CA PHE A 99 3.98 9.35 -8.09
C PHE A 99 4.69 10.67 -7.74
N VAL A 100 4.04 11.53 -6.95
CA VAL A 100 4.63 12.80 -6.50
C VAL A 100 5.89 12.57 -5.67
N VAL A 101 5.84 11.65 -4.70
CA VAL A 101 6.99 11.33 -3.84
C VAL A 101 8.15 10.73 -4.67
N THR A 102 7.85 9.86 -5.64
CA THR A 102 8.88 9.33 -6.54
C THR A 102 9.57 10.45 -7.33
N ALA A 103 8.81 11.43 -7.82
CA ALA A 103 9.37 12.57 -8.52
C ALA A 103 10.23 13.45 -7.61
N LEU A 104 9.78 13.70 -6.37
CA LEU A 104 10.55 14.44 -5.36
C LEU A 104 11.84 13.70 -4.97
N ASN A 105 11.77 12.40 -4.77
CA ASN A 105 12.91 11.54 -4.43
C ASN A 105 13.94 11.48 -5.58
N ALA A 106 13.46 11.55 -6.84
CA ALA A 106 14.35 11.56 -8.00
C ALA A 106 15.04 12.90 -8.24
N THR A 107 14.54 13.98 -7.65
CA THR A 107 15.03 15.35 -7.92
C THR A 107 15.49 16.06 -6.66
N LEU A 108 14.58 16.34 -5.75
CA LEU A 108 14.85 17.18 -4.57
C LEU A 108 15.63 16.44 -3.48
N PHE A 109 15.32 15.16 -3.26
CA PHE A 109 15.88 14.36 -2.16
C PHE A 109 16.92 13.33 -2.64
N ALA A 110 17.43 13.47 -3.85
CA ALA A 110 18.33 12.47 -4.43
C ALA A 110 19.65 12.36 -3.63
N ASP A 111 20.19 13.47 -3.13
CA ASP A 111 21.45 13.47 -2.40
C ASP A 111 21.28 12.94 -0.98
N GLU A 112 20.20 13.30 -0.29
CA GLU A 112 19.84 12.77 1.02
C GLU A 112 19.62 11.25 0.98
N ILE A 113 18.96 10.75 -0.07
CA ILE A 113 18.75 9.31 -0.24
C ILE A 113 20.07 8.60 -0.49
N ARG A 114 21.00 9.18 -1.28
CA ARG A 114 22.33 8.59 -1.51
C ARG A 114 23.13 8.53 -0.22
N ALA A 115 23.12 9.61 0.58
CA ALA A 115 23.79 9.64 1.87
C ALA A 115 23.23 8.57 2.82
N TYR A 116 21.90 8.47 2.91
CA TYR A 116 21.23 7.43 3.68
C TYR A 116 21.60 6.02 3.20
N ALA A 117 21.60 5.78 1.88
CA ALA A 117 21.92 4.48 1.29
C ALA A 117 23.37 4.06 1.61
N HIS A 118 24.32 5.00 1.50
CA HIS A 118 25.73 4.76 1.78
C HIS A 118 25.97 4.38 3.25
N GLU A 119 25.25 5.00 4.16
CA GLU A 119 25.38 4.73 5.61
C GLU A 119 24.62 3.47 6.04
N ALA A 120 23.42 3.22 5.47
CA ALA A 120 22.57 2.10 5.82
C ALA A 120 23.08 0.75 5.29
N ALA A 121 23.62 0.72 4.05
CA ALA A 121 23.98 -0.53 3.38
C ALA A 121 24.96 -1.41 4.15
N PRO A 122 26.09 -0.93 4.69
CA PRO A 122 27.03 -1.76 5.45
C PRO A 122 26.41 -2.32 6.74
N ARG A 123 25.53 -1.57 7.38
CA ARG A 123 24.85 -1.98 8.62
C ARG A 123 23.80 -3.06 8.36
N ILE A 124 23.06 -2.94 7.27
CA ILE A 124 22.11 -3.97 6.82
C ILE A 124 22.86 -5.25 6.48
N LEU A 125 24.00 -5.17 5.78
CA LEU A 125 24.83 -6.34 5.49
C LEU A 125 25.32 -7.02 6.77
N ALA A 126 25.91 -6.26 7.70
CA ALA A 126 26.41 -6.79 8.97
C ALA A 126 25.32 -7.53 9.77
N TYR A 127 24.08 -7.00 9.77
CA TYR A 127 22.94 -7.70 10.37
C TYR A 127 22.59 -8.99 9.62
N ASN A 128 22.53 -8.95 8.28
CA ASN A 128 22.22 -10.12 7.45
C ASN A 128 23.25 -11.22 7.62
N GLU A 129 24.55 -10.90 7.69
CA GLU A 129 25.63 -11.84 7.98
C GLU A 129 25.46 -12.51 9.36
N LYS A 130 25.12 -11.71 10.38
CA LYS A 130 24.84 -12.23 11.73
C LYS A 130 23.64 -13.18 11.76
N VAL A 131 22.60 -12.90 10.98
CA VAL A 131 21.43 -13.79 10.85
C VAL A 131 21.79 -15.04 10.06
N ALA A 132 22.48 -14.88 8.92
CA ALA A 132 22.90 -16.00 8.07
C ALA A 132 23.81 -16.99 8.83
N GLY A 133 24.73 -16.50 9.68
CA GLY A 133 25.58 -17.33 10.51
C GLY A 133 24.85 -18.24 11.52
N ARG A 134 23.54 -18.01 11.74
CA ARG A 134 22.67 -18.84 12.58
C ARG A 134 21.87 -19.88 11.80
N LEU A 135 21.89 -19.81 10.47
CA LEU A 135 21.13 -20.71 9.60
C LEU A 135 22.01 -21.89 9.17
N HIS A 136 21.42 -23.06 9.10
CA HIS A 136 22.13 -24.30 8.67
C HIS A 136 22.48 -24.30 7.17
N ASN A 137 21.72 -23.54 6.38
CA ASN A 137 21.94 -23.35 4.94
C ASN A 137 21.58 -21.92 4.55
N PRO A 138 22.49 -20.96 4.78
CA PRO A 138 22.20 -19.55 4.52
C PRO A 138 22.05 -19.30 3.02
N PRO A 139 21.09 -18.46 2.61
CA PRO A 139 21.02 -17.98 1.23
C PRO A 139 22.26 -17.13 0.90
N PRO A 140 22.62 -16.98 -0.37
CA PRO A 140 23.69 -16.07 -0.77
C PRO A 140 23.37 -14.65 -0.28
N LEU A 141 24.33 -14.04 0.38
CA LEU A 141 24.19 -12.67 0.90
C LEU A 141 24.46 -11.66 -0.22
N PRO A 142 23.68 -10.59 -0.30
CA PRO A 142 23.98 -9.48 -1.20
C PRO A 142 25.26 -8.77 -0.75
N THR A 143 25.97 -8.16 -1.70
CA THR A 143 27.11 -7.29 -1.40
C THR A 143 26.64 -5.91 -0.89
N VAL A 144 27.52 -5.15 -0.21
CA VAL A 144 27.21 -3.76 0.20
C VAL A 144 26.73 -2.94 -0.99
N LYS A 145 27.39 -3.10 -2.14
CA LYS A 145 27.06 -2.37 -3.38
C LYS A 145 25.64 -2.69 -3.87
N GLU A 146 25.24 -3.96 -3.85
CA GLU A 146 23.89 -4.36 -4.27
C GLU A 146 22.83 -3.82 -3.31
N ILE A 147 23.11 -3.79 -1.99
CA ILE A 147 22.21 -3.18 -1.02
C ILE A 147 22.12 -1.66 -1.26
N GLU A 148 23.26 -0.99 -1.41
CA GLU A 148 23.30 0.45 -1.70
C GLU A 148 22.54 0.79 -2.99
N GLU A 149 22.74 0.04 -4.08
CA GLU A 149 22.03 0.21 -5.34
C GLU A 149 20.50 0.01 -5.17
N SER A 150 20.07 -0.90 -4.32
CA SER A 150 18.63 -1.11 -4.03
C SER A 150 17.99 0.04 -3.24
N LEU A 151 18.77 0.83 -2.54
CA LEU A 151 18.37 1.99 -1.76
C LEU A 151 18.49 3.31 -2.53
N GLN A 152 19.12 3.31 -3.71
CA GLN A 152 19.34 4.51 -4.53
C GLN A 152 18.03 5.23 -4.88
N PRO A 153 18.08 6.56 -5.08
CA PRO A 153 16.91 7.31 -5.53
C PRO A 153 16.42 6.80 -6.90
N PRO A 154 15.10 6.79 -7.12
CA PRO A 154 14.55 6.40 -8.41
C PRO A 154 15.05 7.34 -9.52
N ALA A 155 15.33 6.81 -10.71
CA ALA A 155 15.64 7.65 -11.84
C ALA A 155 14.35 8.25 -12.45
N LEU A 156 14.45 9.44 -13.04
CA LEU A 156 13.29 10.09 -13.71
C LEU A 156 12.68 9.21 -14.81
N ARG A 157 13.49 8.40 -15.49
CA ARG A 157 13.01 7.40 -16.49
C ARG A 157 12.06 6.35 -15.86
N ASP A 158 12.12 6.13 -14.54
CA ASP A 158 11.31 5.15 -13.85
C ASP A 158 9.90 5.67 -13.51
N LEU A 159 9.62 6.96 -13.74
CA LEU A 159 8.29 7.55 -13.57
C LEU A 159 7.23 6.83 -14.43
N GLY A 160 7.58 6.40 -15.64
CA GLY A 160 6.70 5.61 -16.48
C GLY A 160 6.30 4.28 -15.85
N ARG A 161 7.27 3.58 -15.20
CA ARG A 161 7.02 2.36 -14.43
C ARG A 161 6.14 2.64 -13.19
N SER A 162 6.32 3.79 -12.56
CA SER A 162 5.50 4.22 -11.43
C SER A 162 4.03 4.42 -11.82
N ILE A 163 3.77 4.97 -13.00
CA ILE A 163 2.40 5.09 -13.54
C ILE A 163 1.79 3.71 -13.80
N ALA A 164 2.53 2.79 -14.43
CA ALA A 164 2.05 1.43 -14.67
C ALA A 164 1.72 0.70 -13.33
N ASN A 165 2.59 0.83 -12.35
CA ASN A 165 2.37 0.29 -11.00
C ASN A 165 1.17 0.93 -10.31
N PHE A 166 0.94 2.23 -10.52
CA PHE A 166 -0.25 2.92 -10.02
C PHE A 166 -1.54 2.31 -10.60
N VAL A 167 -1.60 2.16 -11.92
CA VAL A 167 -2.77 1.56 -12.58
C VAL A 167 -3.00 0.13 -12.09
N LEU A 168 -1.95 -0.68 -11.99
CA LEU A 168 -2.04 -2.05 -11.49
C LEU A 168 -2.58 -2.10 -10.04
N ARG A 169 -2.08 -1.24 -9.15
CA ARG A 169 -2.57 -1.15 -7.77
C ARG A 169 -4.02 -0.69 -7.70
N ALA A 170 -4.42 0.27 -8.53
CA ALA A 170 -5.80 0.73 -8.61
C ALA A 170 -6.76 -0.39 -9.05
N LEU A 171 -6.35 -1.19 -10.03
CA LEU A 171 -7.10 -2.37 -10.48
C LEU A 171 -7.21 -3.43 -9.37
N LEU A 172 -6.10 -3.73 -8.67
CA LEU A 172 -6.09 -4.72 -7.59
C LEU A 172 -7.00 -4.28 -6.42
N LEU A 173 -6.89 -3.02 -5.98
CA LEU A 173 -7.73 -2.52 -4.88
C LEU A 173 -9.19 -2.39 -5.31
N GLY A 174 -9.47 -1.94 -6.52
CA GLY A 174 -10.83 -1.90 -7.08
C GLY A 174 -11.47 -3.28 -7.14
N THR A 175 -10.71 -4.28 -7.59
CA THR A 175 -11.15 -5.69 -7.63
C THR A 175 -11.39 -6.24 -6.22
N ALA A 176 -10.51 -5.98 -5.27
CA ALA A 176 -10.70 -6.37 -3.86
C ALA A 176 -11.96 -5.73 -3.28
N GLY A 177 -12.21 -4.44 -3.55
CA GLY A 177 -13.45 -3.75 -3.17
C GLY A 177 -14.70 -4.37 -3.79
N ALA A 178 -14.64 -4.75 -5.08
CA ALA A 178 -15.73 -5.45 -5.75
C ALA A 178 -16.03 -6.81 -5.11
N LEU A 179 -14.99 -7.59 -4.78
CA LEU A 179 -15.14 -8.88 -4.08
C LEU A 179 -15.81 -8.72 -2.72
N VAL A 180 -15.43 -7.70 -1.94
CA VAL A 180 -16.11 -7.35 -0.70
C VAL A 180 -17.59 -7.05 -0.95
N GLY A 181 -17.91 -6.29 -2.00
CA GLY A 181 -19.28 -5.99 -2.39
C GLY A 181 -20.10 -7.25 -2.74
N ILE A 182 -19.50 -8.22 -3.43
CA ILE A 182 -20.11 -9.52 -3.76
C ILE A 182 -20.43 -10.32 -2.48
N VAL A 183 -19.46 -10.46 -1.60
CA VAL A 183 -19.59 -11.22 -0.33
C VAL A 183 -20.69 -10.60 0.54
N ARG A 184 -20.68 -9.30 0.73
CA ARG A 184 -21.70 -8.58 1.50
C ARG A 184 -23.08 -8.66 0.86
N GLY A 185 -23.18 -8.61 -0.46
CA GLY A 185 -24.44 -8.74 -1.17
C GLY A 185 -25.07 -10.15 -1.06
N ARG A 186 -24.24 -11.19 -0.87
CA ARG A 186 -24.72 -12.56 -0.62
C ARG A 186 -25.25 -12.75 0.81
N SER A 187 -24.57 -12.16 1.78
CA SER A 187 -24.93 -12.27 3.21
C SER A 187 -26.22 -11.53 3.55
N GLY A 188 -26.57 -10.46 2.84
CA GLY A 188 -27.81 -9.69 3.07
C GLY A 188 -29.08 -10.28 2.44
N GLY A 189 -28.93 -11.25 1.52
CA GLY A 189 -30.07 -11.84 0.80
C GLY A 189 -30.83 -12.97 1.52
N SER A 190 -30.32 -13.46 2.66
CA SER A 190 -30.90 -14.62 3.35
C SER A 190 -31.96 -14.29 4.39
N SER A 191 -32.28 -13.03 4.64
CA SER A 191 -33.19 -12.62 5.72
C SER A 191 -34.60 -12.16 5.32
N THR A 192 -34.94 -12.23 4.02
CA THR A 192 -36.25 -11.72 3.54
C THR A 192 -37.10 -12.75 2.79
N SER A 193 -37.28 -13.95 3.35
CA SER A 193 -38.32 -14.86 2.84
C SER A 193 -38.99 -15.65 3.96
N LYS A 194 -39.65 -14.97 4.90
CA LYS A 194 -40.82 -15.55 5.57
C LYS A 194 -42.05 -14.82 5.03
N PRO A 195 -42.91 -15.45 4.23
CA PRO A 195 -44.22 -14.91 3.96
C PRO A 195 -44.99 -14.93 5.28
N ARG A 196 -45.45 -13.75 5.69
CA ARG A 196 -46.49 -13.64 6.73
C ARG A 196 -47.74 -14.21 6.09
N THR A 197 -48.04 -15.46 6.39
CA THR A 197 -49.40 -15.99 6.23
C THR A 197 -50.29 -15.29 7.21
N GLN A 198 -51.22 -14.48 6.73
CA GLN A 198 -52.40 -14.02 7.46
C GLN A 198 -53.40 -15.17 7.55
#